data_efd09a8ae8a8257b911b127117f39bfc
#
_entry.id   efd09a8ae8a8257b911b127117f39bfc
#
_cell.length_a   1.000
_cell.length_b   1.000
_cell.length_c   1.000
_cell.angle_alpha   90.00
_cell.angle_beta   90.00
_cell.angle_gamma   90.00
#
_symmetry.space_group_name_H-M   'P 1'
#
loop_
_entity.id
_entity.type
_entity.pdbx_description
1 polymer ?
#
loop_
_entity_poly.entity_id
_entity_poly.type
_entity_poly.pdbx_seq_one_letter_code
_entity_poly.pdbx_strand_id
1 'polypeptide(L)'
;MQNPPKISKITGPPGCGKSTYLKKQIVRACDKFAPSRIGAVTFTNAGVEQIRAEIASTTGQSKEVAKNARTIHSHCFKLLKLNGDVIAERNVREFNALHPGFAIKIDKLKDQDEDSESWRENRHAEKLFSEMQVNRNRMIPEEQWMPDVQAIWDAWSAWMAEAGYVDFTGMLERTLALRLRPDIDVLFVDETQDLSPLQFELMKMWSKKCVSTVYAGDADQAIYRFAGTVPEAFITLEHDWRHHLDQSYRVPHAVHAYAEQIIGLAKNREVTAYKPVSSGMDTYKGEGRVYRCFSPDLTLPGMHMILCRCKFQVPRWIDILMKNNYLWHNPYRPEDLSWNPTRTISWIAARTYYDLMRGKIVKGKRFKKMVEKIQGGFLVRGTKTRIKDMENDENIDLFNLANLGFNNDFIDAIRPVSEVIKLTQRVTSILRKTSTIEEAEKMLMQEPKVIIGTIHSVKGGEADHVWLDTSLSPLIYREIRNSNEAFYDECRVAYVAATRAKQTLGLVSTRDWSPVLPQEI
;
A
#
# COMPACT_ATOMS: atom_id res chain seq x y z
N MET A 1 -5.20 27.93 -32.12
CA MET A 1 -5.29 26.84 -31.12
C MET A 1 -5.60 27.50 -29.78
N GLN A 2 -6.68 27.09 -29.09
CA GLN A 2 -6.98 27.63 -27.76
C GLN A 2 -5.86 27.22 -26.81
N ASN A 3 -5.45 28.11 -25.92
CA ASN A 3 -4.50 27.79 -24.86
C ASN A 3 -5.07 26.63 -24.01
N PRO A 4 -4.25 25.66 -23.56
CA PRO A 4 -4.72 24.59 -22.69
C PRO A 4 -5.32 25.20 -21.42
N PRO A 5 -6.38 24.57 -20.83
CA PRO A 5 -6.92 25.02 -19.56
C PRO A 5 -5.83 25.00 -18.49
N LYS A 6 -5.75 26.03 -17.68
CA LYS A 6 -4.72 26.15 -16.64
C LYS A 6 -4.89 25.07 -15.57
N ILE A 7 -6.13 24.82 -15.14
CA ILE A 7 -6.49 23.80 -14.17
C ILE A 7 -7.56 22.90 -14.74
N SER A 8 -7.26 21.62 -14.83
CA SER A 8 -8.18 20.58 -15.26
C SER A 8 -8.49 19.62 -14.09
N LYS A 9 -9.77 19.35 -13.85
CA LYS A 9 -10.24 18.36 -12.85
C LYS A 9 -10.77 17.12 -13.57
N ILE A 10 -10.15 15.97 -13.28
CA ILE A 10 -10.60 14.65 -13.77
C ILE A 10 -11.21 13.90 -12.62
N THR A 11 -12.47 13.55 -12.74
CA THR A 11 -13.19 12.74 -11.76
C THR A 11 -13.56 11.39 -12.37
N GLY A 12 -13.67 10.38 -11.54
CA GLY A 12 -14.18 9.09 -12.00
C GLY A 12 -14.17 8.03 -10.91
N PRO A 13 -15.12 7.11 -10.97
CA PRO A 13 -15.37 6.09 -9.98
C PRO A 13 -14.28 5.00 -9.96
N PRO A 14 -14.42 4.00 -9.09
CA PRO A 14 -13.52 2.85 -9.06
C PRO A 14 -13.48 2.11 -10.41
N GLY A 15 -12.26 1.85 -10.89
CA GLY A 15 -12.05 1.06 -12.12
C GLY A 15 -12.39 1.79 -13.44
N CYS A 16 -12.60 3.10 -13.43
CA CYS A 16 -12.87 3.89 -14.65
C CYS A 16 -11.63 4.21 -15.49
N GLY A 17 -10.44 3.78 -15.08
CA GLY A 17 -9.22 4.03 -15.81
C GLY A 17 -8.64 5.45 -15.66
N LYS A 18 -8.89 6.15 -14.53
CA LYS A 18 -8.30 7.48 -14.23
C LYS A 18 -6.81 7.54 -14.50
N SER A 19 -6.04 6.64 -13.88
CA SER A 19 -4.59 6.61 -14.03
C SER A 19 -4.17 6.31 -15.49
N THR A 20 -4.90 5.45 -16.19
CA THR A 20 -4.68 5.20 -17.62
C THR A 20 -4.97 6.44 -18.47
N TYR A 21 -6.05 7.15 -18.15
CA TYR A 21 -6.37 8.41 -18.83
C TYR A 21 -5.29 9.47 -18.56
N LEU A 22 -4.87 9.61 -17.31
CA LEU A 22 -3.81 10.55 -16.90
C LEU A 22 -2.50 10.26 -17.64
N LYS A 23 -2.10 8.99 -17.74
CA LYS A 23 -0.92 8.54 -18.49
C LYS A 23 -1.00 8.93 -19.97
N LYS A 24 -2.16 8.75 -20.62
CA LYS A 24 -2.38 9.20 -22.00
C LYS A 24 -2.22 10.71 -22.14
N GLN A 25 -2.66 11.50 -21.14
CA GLN A 25 -2.46 12.94 -21.14
C GLN A 25 -0.98 13.32 -20.94
N ILE A 26 -0.24 12.60 -20.10
CA ILE A 26 1.21 12.79 -19.92
C ILE A 26 1.95 12.55 -21.25
N VAL A 27 1.63 11.47 -21.96
CA VAL A 27 2.21 11.18 -23.27
C VAL A 27 1.92 12.31 -24.26
N ARG A 28 0.66 12.77 -24.34
CA ARG A 28 0.29 13.92 -25.20
C ARG A 28 0.99 15.22 -24.81
N ALA A 29 1.30 15.42 -23.53
CA ALA A 29 2.06 16.57 -23.08
C ALA A 29 3.51 16.51 -23.59
N CYS A 30 4.10 15.33 -23.78
CA CYS A 30 5.44 15.15 -24.35
C CYS A 30 5.53 15.63 -25.82
N ASP A 31 4.41 15.73 -26.54
CA ASP A 31 4.37 16.29 -27.91
C ASP A 31 4.55 17.82 -27.93
N LYS A 32 4.29 18.49 -26.79
CA LYS A 32 4.27 19.97 -26.70
C LYS A 32 5.31 20.54 -25.75
N PHE A 33 5.74 19.77 -24.77
CA PHE A 33 6.66 20.20 -23.71
C PHE A 33 7.84 19.25 -23.63
N ALA A 34 9.01 19.76 -23.32
CA ALA A 34 10.17 18.91 -23.06
C ALA A 34 9.86 17.94 -21.90
N PRO A 35 10.21 16.65 -22.02
CA PRO A 35 9.92 15.64 -20.99
C PRO A 35 10.43 16.00 -19.58
N SER A 36 11.56 16.73 -19.50
CA SER A 36 12.10 17.26 -18.24
C SER A 36 11.24 18.34 -17.58
N ARG A 37 10.32 18.94 -18.34
CA ARG A 37 9.41 20.01 -17.90
C ARG A 37 8.03 19.47 -17.51
N ILE A 38 7.82 18.16 -17.54
CA ILE A 38 6.57 17.50 -17.15
C ILE A 38 6.75 16.85 -15.79
N GLY A 39 5.94 17.22 -14.81
CA GLY A 39 5.89 16.62 -13.47
C GLY A 39 4.66 15.72 -13.32
N ALA A 40 4.84 14.56 -12.68
CA ALA A 40 3.75 13.69 -12.27
C ALA A 40 3.90 13.34 -10.79
N VAL A 41 2.86 13.62 -10.02
CA VAL A 41 2.82 13.37 -8.58
C VAL A 41 1.76 12.33 -8.28
N THR A 42 2.12 11.31 -7.53
CA THR A 42 1.22 10.30 -7.00
C THR A 42 1.43 10.10 -5.50
N PHE A 43 0.44 9.53 -4.84
CA PHE A 43 0.52 9.29 -3.40
C PHE A 43 1.48 8.14 -3.03
N THR A 44 1.65 7.13 -3.89
CA THR A 44 2.43 5.93 -3.58
C THR A 44 3.62 5.71 -4.52
N ASN A 45 4.68 5.05 -4.01
CA ASN A 45 5.81 4.64 -4.84
C ASN A 45 5.39 3.66 -5.95
N ALA A 46 4.42 2.78 -5.68
CA ALA A 46 3.88 1.87 -6.69
C ALA A 46 3.23 2.64 -7.86
N GLY A 47 2.47 3.70 -7.56
CA GLY A 47 1.92 4.60 -8.57
C GLY A 47 3.00 5.29 -9.39
N VAL A 48 4.10 5.73 -8.75
CA VAL A 48 5.26 6.32 -9.45
C VAL A 48 5.87 5.32 -10.43
N GLU A 49 6.15 4.10 -9.99
CA GLU A 49 6.75 3.07 -10.85
C GLU A 49 5.82 2.69 -12.02
N GLN A 50 4.53 2.64 -11.78
CA GLN A 50 3.54 2.37 -12.81
C GLN A 50 3.48 3.48 -13.86
N ILE A 51 3.53 4.77 -13.47
CA ILE A 51 3.62 5.91 -14.38
C ILE A 51 4.93 5.83 -15.18
N ARG A 52 6.05 5.57 -14.51
CA ARG A 52 7.37 5.45 -15.15
C ARG A 52 7.41 4.35 -16.21
N ALA A 53 6.90 3.16 -15.88
CA ALA A 53 6.88 2.01 -16.79
C ALA A 53 6.07 2.30 -18.06
N GLU A 54 4.91 2.94 -17.91
CA GLU A 54 4.05 3.28 -19.05
C GLU A 54 4.68 4.34 -19.96
N ILE A 55 5.27 5.38 -19.37
CA ILE A 55 5.96 6.41 -20.15
C ILE A 55 7.16 5.79 -20.89
N ALA A 56 7.89 4.88 -20.22
CA ALA A 56 9.01 4.16 -20.81
C ALA A 56 8.61 3.37 -22.07
N SER A 57 7.47 2.70 -22.02
CA SER A 57 6.98 1.85 -23.13
C SER A 57 6.51 2.66 -24.34
N THR A 58 6.10 3.94 -24.14
CA THR A 58 5.40 4.71 -25.18
C THR A 58 6.28 5.74 -25.89
N THR A 59 7.28 6.33 -25.22
CA THR A 59 7.99 7.51 -25.75
C THR A 59 9.44 7.30 -26.13
N GLY A 60 10.05 6.16 -25.78
CA GLY A 60 11.52 5.96 -25.95
C GLY A 60 12.38 6.96 -25.15
N GLN A 61 11.80 8.05 -24.63
CA GLN A 61 12.43 9.13 -23.85
C GLN A 61 12.25 8.94 -22.34
N SER A 62 12.08 7.73 -21.92
CA SER A 62 11.63 7.30 -20.59
C SER A 62 12.41 7.85 -19.40
N LYS A 63 13.71 8.11 -19.55
CA LYS A 63 14.57 8.47 -18.40
C LYS A 63 14.31 9.88 -17.87
N GLU A 64 13.91 10.85 -18.70
CA GLU A 64 13.75 12.25 -18.27
C GLU A 64 12.39 12.51 -17.63
N VAL A 65 11.30 12.06 -18.22
CA VAL A 65 9.97 12.13 -17.60
C VAL A 65 9.94 11.33 -16.29
N ALA A 66 10.62 10.18 -16.26
CA ALA A 66 10.77 9.38 -15.06
C ALA A 66 11.43 10.12 -13.89
N LYS A 67 12.32 11.09 -14.15
CA LYS A 67 12.96 11.89 -13.08
C LYS A 67 11.98 12.77 -12.32
N ASN A 68 10.91 13.25 -12.96
CA ASN A 68 9.89 14.12 -12.38
C ASN A 68 8.56 13.40 -12.06
N ALA A 69 8.46 12.08 -12.30
CA ALA A 69 7.42 11.25 -11.74
C ALA A 69 7.85 10.78 -10.35
N ARG A 70 7.26 11.35 -9.28
CA ARG A 70 7.69 11.18 -7.89
C ARG A 70 6.50 11.29 -6.93
N THR A 71 6.71 10.85 -5.68
CA THR A 71 5.82 11.25 -4.58
C THR A 71 6.12 12.70 -4.18
N ILE A 72 5.17 13.37 -3.51
CA ILE A 72 5.35 14.76 -3.03
C ILE A 72 6.59 14.86 -2.14
N HIS A 73 6.73 13.95 -1.18
CA HIS A 73 7.88 13.92 -0.27
C HIS A 73 9.22 13.76 -1.02
N SER A 74 9.26 12.93 -2.06
CA SER A 74 10.45 12.77 -2.88
C SER A 74 10.83 14.04 -3.66
N HIS A 75 9.85 14.84 -4.08
CA HIS A 75 10.11 16.17 -4.65
C HIS A 75 10.65 17.13 -3.59
N CYS A 76 10.01 17.21 -2.41
CA CYS A 76 10.44 18.07 -1.31
C CYS A 76 11.85 17.72 -0.84
N PHE A 77 12.16 16.43 -0.68
CA PHE A 77 13.51 15.95 -0.32
C PHE A 77 14.57 16.49 -1.30
N LYS A 78 14.30 16.39 -2.60
CA LYS A 78 15.21 16.88 -3.64
C LYS A 78 15.33 18.42 -3.64
N LEU A 79 14.21 19.13 -3.49
CA LEU A 79 14.18 20.60 -3.51
C LEU A 79 14.90 21.19 -2.31
N LEU A 80 14.78 20.58 -1.14
CA LEU A 80 15.47 20.98 0.09
C LEU A 80 16.92 20.53 0.13
N LYS A 81 17.39 19.72 -0.85
CA LYS A 81 18.74 19.15 -0.92
C LYS A 81 19.12 18.39 0.35
N LEU A 82 18.18 17.68 0.97
CA LEU A 82 18.40 16.92 2.19
C LEU A 82 19.36 15.75 1.94
N ASN A 83 20.21 15.46 2.92
CA ASN A 83 21.17 14.36 2.84
C ASN A 83 21.42 13.77 4.24
N GLY A 84 20.57 12.82 4.65
CA GLY A 84 20.70 12.16 5.96
C GLY A 84 20.00 12.87 7.12
N ASP A 85 19.43 14.06 6.89
CA ASP A 85 18.80 14.90 7.92
C ASP A 85 17.34 14.50 8.19
N VAL A 86 16.79 13.54 7.42
CA VAL A 86 15.42 13.05 7.61
C VAL A 86 15.40 12.02 8.73
N ILE A 87 14.45 12.19 9.64
CA ILE A 87 14.30 11.31 10.80
C ILE A 87 14.08 9.87 10.38
N ALA A 88 14.93 9.00 10.89
CA ALA A 88 14.87 7.55 10.74
C ALA A 88 14.66 6.87 12.11
N GLU A 89 14.45 5.57 12.08
CA GLU A 89 14.23 4.74 13.27
C GLU A 89 15.24 4.97 14.40
N ARG A 90 16.53 5.05 14.07
CA ARG A 90 17.60 5.29 15.03
C ARG A 90 17.44 6.62 15.78
N ASN A 91 16.97 7.66 15.07
CA ASN A 91 16.79 8.99 15.61
C ASN A 91 15.63 9.05 16.61
N VAL A 92 14.54 8.29 16.35
CA VAL A 92 13.41 8.22 17.28
C VAL A 92 13.80 7.56 18.61
N ARG A 93 14.75 6.63 18.61
CA ARG A 93 15.30 6.05 19.86
C ARG A 93 16.02 7.11 20.70
N GLU A 94 16.71 8.04 20.06
CA GLU A 94 17.36 9.18 20.71
C GLU A 94 16.30 10.10 21.37
N PHE A 95 15.28 10.50 20.60
CA PHE A 95 14.16 11.27 21.14
C PHE A 95 13.51 10.59 22.36
N ASN A 96 13.21 9.28 22.24
CA ASN A 96 12.60 8.51 23.33
C ASN A 96 13.47 8.45 24.59
N ALA A 97 14.79 8.42 24.44
CA ALA A 97 15.70 8.43 25.58
C ALA A 97 15.72 9.79 26.28
N LEU A 98 15.62 10.89 25.53
CA LEU A 98 15.57 12.25 26.07
C LEU A 98 14.18 12.60 26.65
N HIS A 99 13.11 12.05 26.06
CA HIS A 99 11.72 12.36 26.40
C HIS A 99 10.91 11.09 26.72
N PRO A 100 11.20 10.36 27.81
CA PRO A 100 10.55 9.08 28.11
C PRO A 100 9.03 9.20 28.29
N GLY A 101 8.52 10.36 28.75
CA GLY A 101 7.08 10.63 28.86
C GLY A 101 6.36 10.77 27.51
N PHE A 102 7.10 11.05 26.43
CA PHE A 102 6.61 11.17 25.06
C PHE A 102 7.17 10.06 24.14
N ALA A 103 7.62 8.95 24.70
CA ALA A 103 8.20 7.87 23.92
C ALA A 103 7.21 7.31 22.90
N ILE A 104 7.62 7.31 21.62
CA ILE A 104 6.83 6.84 20.47
C ILE A 104 7.49 5.62 19.83
N LYS A 105 6.69 4.80 19.13
CA LYS A 105 7.22 3.68 18.33
C LYS A 105 7.39 4.09 16.88
N ILE A 106 8.41 3.51 16.29
CA ILE A 106 8.92 3.85 14.96
C ILE A 106 8.03 3.33 13.85
N ASP A 107 7.36 2.18 14.05
CA ASP A 107 6.47 1.59 13.06
C ASP A 107 5.33 2.53 12.65
N LYS A 108 4.98 3.48 13.52
CA LYS A 108 3.92 4.48 13.26
C LYS A 108 4.36 5.67 12.42
N LEU A 109 5.64 5.86 12.16
CA LEU A 109 6.10 6.86 11.17
C LEU A 109 5.79 6.41 9.73
N LYS A 110 5.56 5.10 9.52
CA LYS A 110 5.30 4.49 8.20
C LYS A 110 3.87 3.99 8.04
N ASP A 111 3.23 3.54 9.12
CA ASP A 111 1.90 2.93 9.12
C ASP A 111 0.96 3.70 10.06
N GLN A 112 0.18 4.61 9.49
CA GLN A 112 -0.91 5.29 10.20
C GLN A 112 -2.19 4.43 10.23
N ASP A 113 -2.07 3.11 10.36
CA ASP A 113 -3.23 2.24 10.58
C ASP A 113 -3.67 2.36 12.05
N GLU A 114 -4.85 2.94 12.30
CA GLU A 114 -5.43 3.29 13.60
C GLU A 114 -5.60 2.12 14.59
N ASP A 115 -5.41 0.87 14.19
CA ASP A 115 -5.96 -0.29 14.87
C ASP A 115 -4.96 -1.27 15.50
N SER A 116 -3.82 -0.83 16.01
CA SER A 116 -2.95 -1.75 16.74
C SER A 116 -3.33 -1.83 18.23
N GLU A 117 -4.17 -2.79 18.61
CA GLU A 117 -4.51 -3.07 20.02
C GLU A 117 -3.35 -3.58 20.90
N SER A 118 -2.15 -3.72 20.38
CA SER A 118 -1.08 -4.48 21.03
C SER A 118 -0.25 -3.76 22.10
N TRP A 119 -0.61 -2.52 22.56
CA TRP A 119 0.33 -1.72 23.33
C TRP A 119 -0.32 -0.92 24.47
N ARG A 120 -0.29 -1.47 25.66
CA ARG A 120 -0.89 -0.83 26.84
C ARG A 120 -0.04 0.28 27.49
N GLU A 121 1.27 0.33 27.28
CA GLU A 121 2.16 1.18 28.07
C GLU A 121 2.51 2.56 27.47
N ASN A 122 2.36 2.81 26.16
CA ASN A 122 2.67 4.11 25.55
C ASN A 122 1.56 4.65 24.61
N ARG A 123 0.32 4.20 24.78
CA ARG A 123 -0.80 4.62 23.92
C ARG A 123 -1.04 6.12 23.90
N HIS A 124 -0.82 6.77 25.03
CA HIS A 124 -1.12 8.21 25.18
C HIS A 124 -0.16 9.04 24.32
N ALA A 125 1.15 8.86 24.48
CA ALA A 125 2.15 9.59 23.70
C ALA A 125 2.03 9.34 22.18
N GLU A 126 1.75 8.11 21.79
CA GLU A 126 1.53 7.77 20.37
C GLU A 126 0.27 8.42 19.79
N LYS A 127 -0.81 8.52 20.59
CA LYS A 127 -2.02 9.23 20.20
C LYS A 127 -1.76 10.71 20.04
N LEU A 128 -1.10 11.34 21.01
CA LEU A 128 -0.71 12.75 20.96
C LEU A 128 0.17 13.04 19.75
N PHE A 129 1.16 12.18 19.47
CA PHE A 129 2.03 12.33 18.32
C PHE A 129 1.26 12.22 17.00
N SER A 130 0.34 11.26 16.89
CA SER A 130 -0.52 11.11 15.71
C SER A 130 -1.41 12.34 15.51
N GLU A 131 -2.01 12.86 16.59
CA GLU A 131 -2.85 14.05 16.57
C GLU A 131 -2.05 15.30 16.18
N MET A 132 -0.85 15.47 16.70
CA MET A 132 0.08 16.51 16.30
C MET A 132 0.38 16.45 14.80
N GLN A 133 0.67 15.26 14.25
CA GLN A 133 0.92 15.09 12.80
C GLN A 133 -0.33 15.43 11.97
N VAL A 134 -1.52 15.04 12.43
CA VAL A 134 -2.79 15.37 11.77
C VAL A 134 -3.03 16.88 11.80
N ASN A 135 -2.81 17.55 12.92
CA ASN A 135 -2.97 19.00 13.06
C ASN A 135 -2.05 19.76 12.10
N ARG A 136 -0.78 19.36 12.03
CA ARG A 136 0.19 19.94 11.08
C ARG A 136 -0.23 19.72 9.63
N ASN A 137 -0.59 18.48 9.26
CA ASN A 137 -1.05 18.16 7.90
C ASN A 137 -2.34 18.89 7.52
N ARG A 138 -3.22 19.16 8.48
CA ARG A 138 -4.44 19.95 8.30
C ARG A 138 -4.21 21.45 8.38
N MET A 139 -2.99 21.89 8.70
CA MET A 139 -2.62 23.29 8.88
C MET A 139 -3.48 23.97 9.97
N ILE A 140 -3.84 23.23 11.04
CA ILE A 140 -4.57 23.77 12.18
C ILE A 140 -3.61 24.67 12.96
N PRO A 141 -3.97 25.96 13.23
CA PRO A 141 -3.13 26.85 14.01
C PRO A 141 -2.80 26.28 15.40
N GLU A 142 -1.55 26.44 15.86
CA GLU A 142 -1.07 25.85 17.12
C GLU A 142 -1.89 26.32 18.32
N GLU A 143 -2.45 27.52 18.28
CA GLU A 143 -3.31 28.09 19.34
C GLU A 143 -4.63 27.30 19.52
N GLN A 144 -5.00 26.46 18.56
CA GLN A 144 -6.19 25.60 18.62
C GLN A 144 -5.88 24.18 19.07
N TRP A 145 -4.61 23.87 19.34
CA TRP A 145 -4.22 22.51 19.74
C TRP A 145 -4.52 22.27 21.22
N MET A 146 -4.79 21.01 21.53
CA MET A 146 -4.89 20.61 22.94
C MET A 146 -3.54 20.77 23.63
N PRO A 147 -3.50 21.20 24.91
CA PRO A 147 -2.24 21.44 25.61
C PRO A 147 -1.26 20.27 25.60
N ASP A 148 -1.75 19.03 25.73
CA ASP A 148 -0.90 17.83 25.71
C ASP A 148 -0.30 17.60 24.30
N VAL A 149 -1.04 17.92 23.23
CA VAL A 149 -0.56 17.86 21.86
C VAL A 149 0.49 18.95 21.60
N GLN A 150 0.30 20.14 22.16
CA GLN A 150 1.29 21.21 22.10
C GLN A 150 2.58 20.80 22.84
N ALA A 151 2.47 20.20 24.01
CA ALA A 151 3.63 19.79 24.80
C ALA A 151 4.52 18.76 24.08
N ILE A 152 3.92 17.77 23.37
CA ILE A 152 4.72 16.83 22.57
C ILE A 152 5.32 17.50 21.34
N TRP A 153 4.62 18.47 20.74
CA TRP A 153 5.15 19.28 19.64
C TRP A 153 6.35 20.12 20.06
N ASP A 154 6.27 20.80 21.20
CA ASP A 154 7.36 21.61 21.73
C ASP A 154 8.62 20.77 21.94
N ALA A 155 8.47 19.57 22.54
CA ALA A 155 9.57 18.65 22.75
C ALA A 155 10.13 18.12 21.41
N TRP A 156 9.25 17.73 20.47
CA TRP A 156 9.64 17.19 19.16
C TRP A 156 10.33 18.23 18.28
N SER A 157 9.77 19.45 18.22
CA SER A 157 10.31 20.53 17.40
C SER A 157 11.64 21.06 17.94
N ALA A 158 11.78 21.19 19.27
CA ALA A 158 13.02 21.60 19.90
C ALA A 158 14.15 20.58 19.63
N TRP A 159 13.88 19.28 19.84
CA TRP A 159 14.81 18.22 19.53
C TRP A 159 15.22 18.20 18.06
N MET A 160 14.27 18.32 17.13
CA MET A 160 14.58 18.41 15.70
C MET A 160 15.48 19.60 15.36
N ALA A 161 15.21 20.75 15.98
CA ALA A 161 15.97 21.97 15.74
C ALA A 161 17.42 21.82 16.24
N GLU A 162 17.61 21.26 17.43
CA GLU A 162 18.94 21.03 18.05
C GLU A 162 19.76 20.03 17.24
N ALA A 163 19.15 18.92 16.81
CA ALA A 163 19.84 17.86 16.08
C ALA A 163 19.96 18.15 14.57
N GLY A 164 19.37 19.22 14.05
CA GLY A 164 19.35 19.51 12.62
C GLY A 164 18.46 18.59 11.80
N TYR A 165 17.52 17.91 12.43
CA TYR A 165 16.63 16.95 11.76
C TYR A 165 15.39 17.60 11.16
N VAL A 166 14.75 16.84 10.26
CA VAL A 166 13.44 17.17 9.68
C VAL A 166 12.60 15.89 9.59
N ASP A 167 11.35 15.96 10.01
CA ASP A 167 10.39 14.86 9.79
C ASP A 167 9.68 15.01 8.42
N PHE A 168 8.88 13.99 8.05
CA PHE A 168 8.19 13.98 6.76
C PHE A 168 7.25 15.17 6.59
N THR A 169 6.50 15.56 7.63
CA THR A 169 5.62 16.73 7.57
C THR A 169 6.44 18.03 7.48
N GLY A 170 7.53 18.14 8.23
CA GLY A 170 8.45 19.28 8.19
C GLY A 170 9.11 19.50 6.83
N MET A 171 9.32 18.44 6.04
CA MET A 171 9.76 18.61 4.65
C MET A 171 8.73 19.37 3.80
N LEU A 172 7.45 19.07 3.98
CA LEU A 172 6.37 19.76 3.24
C LEU A 172 6.26 21.21 3.70
N GLU A 173 6.26 21.45 5.03
CA GLU A 173 6.17 22.78 5.64
C GLU A 173 7.35 23.67 5.20
N ARG A 174 8.59 23.17 5.27
CA ARG A 174 9.78 23.91 4.83
C ARG A 174 9.74 24.20 3.33
N THR A 175 9.32 23.25 2.50
CA THR A 175 9.18 23.46 1.05
C THR A 175 8.14 24.54 0.74
N LEU A 176 7.01 24.56 1.44
CA LEU A 176 5.95 25.55 1.30
C LEU A 176 6.43 26.94 1.77
N ALA A 177 7.03 27.04 2.95
CA ALA A 177 7.53 28.28 3.54
C ALA A 177 8.61 28.93 2.66
N LEU A 178 9.56 28.14 2.16
CA LEU A 178 10.62 28.60 1.25
C LEU A 178 10.15 28.78 -0.20
N ARG A 179 8.88 28.49 -0.49
CA ARG A 179 8.27 28.56 -1.83
C ARG A 179 9.06 27.81 -2.91
N LEU A 180 9.67 26.68 -2.52
CA LEU A 180 10.44 25.86 -3.43
C LEU A 180 9.51 25.07 -4.36
N ARG A 181 9.87 24.95 -5.62
CA ARG A 181 9.09 24.23 -6.63
C ARG A 181 10.00 23.48 -7.61
N PRO A 182 9.52 22.39 -8.19
CA PRO A 182 10.22 21.75 -9.30
C PRO A 182 10.17 22.66 -10.54
N ASP A 183 11.17 22.53 -11.40
CA ASP A 183 11.24 23.26 -12.67
C ASP A 183 10.42 22.54 -13.75
N ILE A 184 9.10 22.71 -13.70
CA ILE A 184 8.11 22.06 -14.58
C ILE A 184 7.12 23.07 -15.14
N ASP A 185 6.62 22.80 -16.35
CA ASP A 185 5.58 23.58 -17.03
C ASP A 185 4.21 22.91 -16.96
N VAL A 186 4.17 21.59 -16.85
CA VAL A 186 2.94 20.81 -16.73
C VAL A 186 3.01 19.92 -15.50
N LEU A 187 1.96 19.95 -14.67
CA LEU A 187 1.85 19.16 -13.47
C LEU A 187 0.64 18.22 -13.56
N PHE A 188 0.87 16.93 -13.33
CA PHE A 188 -0.16 15.92 -13.17
C PHE A 188 -0.20 15.43 -11.73
N VAL A 189 -1.37 15.45 -11.10
CA VAL A 189 -1.58 15.01 -9.72
C VAL A 189 -2.62 13.90 -9.71
N ASP A 190 -2.20 12.68 -9.38
CA ASP A 190 -3.10 11.52 -9.24
C ASP A 190 -3.50 11.32 -7.78
N GLU A 191 -4.64 10.68 -7.54
CA GLU A 191 -5.24 10.42 -6.21
C GLU A 191 -5.37 11.70 -5.39
N THR A 192 -5.79 12.80 -6.01
CA THR A 192 -5.84 14.14 -5.39
C THR A 192 -6.71 14.18 -4.12
N GLN A 193 -7.73 13.32 -4.01
CA GLN A 193 -8.58 13.23 -2.83
C GLN A 193 -7.85 12.74 -1.56
N ASP A 194 -6.66 12.17 -1.71
CA ASP A 194 -5.85 11.69 -0.59
C ASP A 194 -4.82 12.72 -0.09
N LEU A 195 -4.81 13.90 -0.67
CA LEU A 195 -3.93 14.97 -0.22
C LEU A 195 -4.43 15.60 1.08
N SER A 196 -3.51 15.82 2.02
CA SER A 196 -3.78 16.69 3.16
C SER A 196 -3.86 18.16 2.72
N PRO A 197 -4.48 19.06 3.50
CA PRO A 197 -4.47 20.49 3.22
C PRO A 197 -3.07 21.06 2.95
N LEU A 198 -2.07 20.66 3.74
CA LEU A 198 -0.67 21.06 3.54
C LEU A 198 -0.14 20.62 2.18
N GLN A 199 -0.38 19.36 1.80
CA GLN A 199 0.02 18.84 0.49
C GLN A 199 -0.75 19.54 -0.64
N PHE A 200 -2.03 19.83 -0.43
CA PHE A 200 -2.86 20.50 -1.42
C PHE A 200 -2.40 21.95 -1.66
N GLU A 201 -2.08 22.70 -0.60
CA GLU A 201 -1.51 24.06 -0.72
C GLU A 201 -0.16 24.03 -1.43
N LEU A 202 0.67 23.03 -1.17
CA LEU A 202 1.92 22.84 -1.91
C LEU A 202 1.68 22.63 -3.41
N MET A 203 0.71 21.75 -3.77
CA MET A 203 0.32 21.53 -5.17
C MET A 203 -0.24 22.80 -5.82
N LYS A 204 -1.07 23.58 -5.13
CA LYS A 204 -1.56 24.88 -5.59
C LYS A 204 -0.42 25.87 -5.84
N MET A 205 0.56 25.92 -4.93
CA MET A 205 1.74 26.78 -5.09
C MET A 205 2.54 26.41 -6.35
N TRP A 206 2.75 25.10 -6.60
CA TRP A 206 3.43 24.64 -7.82
C TRP A 206 2.61 24.94 -9.07
N SER A 207 1.30 24.68 -9.02
CA SER A 207 0.34 24.92 -10.12
C SER A 207 0.32 26.38 -10.60
N LYS A 208 0.46 27.35 -9.70
CA LYS A 208 0.46 28.79 -10.06
C LYS A 208 1.51 29.16 -11.10
N LYS A 209 2.58 28.40 -11.22
CA LYS A 209 3.69 28.64 -12.15
C LYS A 209 3.69 27.69 -13.35
N CYS A 210 2.82 26.68 -13.36
CA CYS A 210 2.64 25.79 -14.51
C CYS A 210 1.77 26.44 -15.58
N VAL A 211 2.01 26.06 -16.82
CA VAL A 211 1.14 26.38 -17.97
C VAL A 211 -0.18 25.63 -17.84
N SER A 212 -0.12 24.37 -17.39
CA SER A 212 -1.30 23.54 -17.16
C SER A 212 -1.07 22.59 -15.98
N THR A 213 -2.13 22.37 -15.19
CA THR A 213 -2.16 21.40 -14.10
C THR A 213 -3.40 20.53 -14.23
N VAL A 214 -3.23 19.22 -14.07
CA VAL A 214 -4.29 18.22 -14.12
C VAL A 214 -4.38 17.54 -12.77
N TYR A 215 -5.51 17.69 -12.09
CA TYR A 215 -5.85 17.01 -10.85
C TYR A 215 -6.82 15.86 -11.14
N ALA A 216 -6.44 14.64 -10.80
CA ALA A 216 -7.27 13.46 -10.98
C ALA A 216 -7.59 12.81 -9.63
N GLY A 217 -8.85 12.40 -9.43
CA GLY A 217 -9.25 11.81 -8.17
C GLY A 217 -10.69 11.31 -8.13
N ASP A 218 -11.05 10.78 -6.96
CA ASP A 218 -12.39 10.34 -6.62
C ASP A 218 -12.65 10.59 -5.13
N ALA A 219 -13.43 11.61 -4.80
CA ALA A 219 -13.71 11.99 -3.41
C ALA A 219 -14.39 10.85 -2.60
N ASP A 220 -15.14 9.97 -3.26
CA ASP A 220 -15.78 8.81 -2.64
C ASP A 220 -14.77 7.70 -2.28
N GLN A 221 -13.54 7.77 -2.79
CA GLN A 221 -12.44 6.87 -2.43
C GLN A 221 -11.44 7.50 -1.43
N ALA A 222 -11.76 8.63 -0.83
CA ALA A 222 -10.92 9.26 0.21
C ALA A 222 -11.07 8.51 1.54
N ILE A 223 -10.09 7.70 1.90
CA ILE A 223 -10.13 6.86 3.10
C ILE A 223 -8.99 7.13 4.10
N TYR A 224 -8.17 8.17 3.88
CA TYR A 224 -7.03 8.51 4.75
C TYR A 224 -7.27 9.76 5.62
N ARG A 225 -8.53 10.00 6.04
CA ARG A 225 -8.87 11.17 6.88
C ARG A 225 -8.14 11.14 8.23
N PHE A 226 -7.91 9.96 8.78
CA PHE A 226 -7.09 9.76 9.98
C PHE A 226 -5.61 10.23 9.79
N ALA A 227 -5.13 10.29 8.56
CA ALA A 227 -3.82 10.84 8.21
C ALA A 227 -3.84 12.34 7.90
N GLY A 228 -4.99 13.00 8.12
CA GLY A 228 -5.16 14.41 7.91
C GLY A 228 -5.69 14.80 6.53
N THR A 229 -6.09 13.84 5.66
CA THR A 229 -6.68 14.18 4.36
C THR A 229 -8.06 14.84 4.53
N VAL A 230 -8.42 15.70 3.56
CA VAL A 230 -9.68 16.44 3.55
C VAL A 230 -10.24 16.38 2.12
N PRO A 231 -11.15 15.42 1.83
CA PRO A 231 -11.69 15.24 0.47
C PRO A 231 -12.43 16.46 -0.06
N GLU A 232 -12.94 17.31 0.83
CA GLU A 232 -13.59 18.57 0.49
C GLU A 232 -12.67 19.51 -0.34
N ALA A 233 -11.35 19.46 -0.09
CA ALA A 233 -10.37 20.23 -0.87
C ALA A 233 -10.36 19.85 -2.36
N PHE A 234 -10.57 18.57 -2.68
CA PHE A 234 -10.72 18.13 -4.06
C PHE A 234 -12.12 18.40 -4.61
N ILE A 235 -13.17 18.26 -3.79
CA ILE A 235 -14.56 18.55 -4.20
C ILE A 235 -14.70 20.00 -4.63
N THR A 236 -14.18 20.93 -3.82
CA THR A 236 -14.28 22.39 -4.03
C THR A 236 -13.17 22.97 -4.92
N LEU A 237 -12.31 22.13 -5.49
CA LEU A 237 -11.23 22.60 -6.37
C LEU A 237 -11.78 23.42 -7.53
N GLU A 238 -11.41 24.71 -7.58
CA GLU A 238 -11.67 25.59 -8.73
C GLU A 238 -10.91 25.09 -9.97
N HIS A 239 -11.60 25.02 -11.10
CA HIS A 239 -11.04 24.48 -12.34
C HIS A 239 -11.62 25.16 -13.57
N ASP A 240 -10.81 25.26 -14.63
CA ASP A 240 -11.25 25.79 -15.93
C ASP A 240 -11.96 24.73 -16.77
N TRP A 241 -11.61 23.46 -16.55
CA TRP A 241 -12.16 22.34 -17.29
C TRP A 241 -12.33 21.11 -16.41
N ARG A 242 -13.44 20.39 -16.62
CA ARG A 242 -13.76 19.15 -15.94
C ARG A 242 -14.01 18.02 -16.92
N HIS A 243 -13.49 16.86 -16.62
CA HIS A 243 -13.83 15.62 -17.32
C HIS A 243 -14.21 14.53 -16.33
N HIS A 244 -15.39 13.98 -16.53
CA HIS A 244 -15.87 12.86 -15.74
C HIS A 244 -15.77 11.56 -16.54
N LEU A 245 -15.06 10.57 -16.00
CA LEU A 245 -14.97 9.22 -16.57
C LEU A 245 -16.12 8.39 -15.97
N ASP A 246 -17.19 8.20 -16.69
CA ASP A 246 -18.44 7.61 -16.20
C ASP A 246 -18.55 6.09 -16.41
N GLN A 247 -17.53 5.43 -16.97
CA GLN A 247 -17.54 3.99 -17.24
C GLN A 247 -16.55 3.24 -16.36
N SER A 248 -17.03 2.32 -15.53
CA SER A 248 -16.17 1.37 -14.83
C SER A 248 -15.84 0.17 -15.73
N TYR A 249 -14.58 -0.26 -15.71
CA TYR A 249 -14.07 -1.47 -16.34
C TYR A 249 -13.79 -2.59 -15.32
N ARG A 250 -14.24 -2.39 -14.08
CA ARG A 250 -13.99 -3.31 -12.97
C ARG A 250 -15.27 -3.79 -12.32
N VAL A 251 -16.15 -2.87 -11.93
CA VAL A 251 -17.24 -3.12 -11.00
C VAL A 251 -18.43 -3.69 -11.75
N PRO A 252 -18.87 -4.93 -11.49
CA PRO A 252 -20.03 -5.52 -12.12
C PRO A 252 -21.33 -4.96 -11.54
N HIS A 253 -22.45 -5.18 -12.23
CA HIS A 253 -23.75 -4.55 -11.94
C HIS A 253 -24.24 -4.77 -10.50
N ALA A 254 -24.22 -6.02 -10.00
CA ALA A 254 -24.68 -6.30 -8.64
C ALA A 254 -23.82 -5.62 -7.57
N VAL A 255 -22.48 -5.62 -7.76
CA VAL A 255 -21.55 -4.94 -6.84
C VAL A 255 -21.72 -3.42 -6.91
N HIS A 256 -21.95 -2.88 -8.11
CA HIS A 256 -22.23 -1.46 -8.31
C HIS A 256 -23.48 -1.02 -7.56
N ALA A 257 -24.58 -1.75 -7.74
CA ALA A 257 -25.85 -1.43 -7.07
C ALA A 257 -25.70 -1.43 -5.53
N TYR A 258 -24.98 -2.40 -4.97
CA TYR A 258 -24.72 -2.47 -3.54
C TYR A 258 -23.76 -1.36 -3.06
N ALA A 259 -22.72 -1.06 -3.82
CA ALA A 259 -21.77 0.00 -3.51
C ALA A 259 -22.44 1.39 -3.52
N GLU A 260 -23.36 1.65 -4.45
CA GLU A 260 -24.14 2.89 -4.49
C GLU A 260 -25.06 3.05 -3.26
N GLN A 261 -25.64 1.95 -2.74
CA GLN A 261 -26.38 1.99 -1.47
C GLN A 261 -25.46 2.39 -0.31
N ILE A 262 -24.24 1.85 -0.23
CA ILE A 262 -23.27 2.21 0.82
C ILE A 262 -22.92 3.68 0.75
N ILE A 263 -22.43 4.14 -0.41
CA ILE A 263 -21.92 5.50 -0.54
C ILE A 263 -23.03 6.55 -0.52
N GLY A 264 -24.26 6.18 -0.89
CA GLY A 264 -25.46 7.00 -0.80
C GLY A 264 -25.82 7.42 0.63
N LEU A 265 -25.31 6.72 1.66
CA LEU A 265 -25.47 7.09 3.06
C LEU A 265 -24.61 8.32 3.43
N ALA A 266 -23.52 8.56 2.72
CA ALA A 266 -22.66 9.72 2.95
C ALA A 266 -23.26 10.98 2.28
N LYS A 267 -23.49 12.05 3.09
CA LYS A 267 -24.11 13.29 2.59
C LYS A 267 -23.09 14.33 2.11
N ASN A 268 -21.85 14.27 2.58
CA ASN A 268 -20.78 15.22 2.24
C ASN A 268 -19.96 14.76 1.03
N ARG A 269 -20.61 14.50 -0.12
CA ARG A 269 -19.97 13.97 -1.33
C ARG A 269 -20.35 14.77 -2.58
N GLU A 270 -19.50 14.70 -3.59
CA GLU A 270 -19.80 15.11 -4.95
C GLU A 270 -20.43 13.90 -5.66
N VAL A 271 -21.75 13.93 -5.85
CA VAL A 271 -22.46 12.82 -6.49
C VAL A 271 -22.05 12.72 -7.96
N THR A 272 -21.46 11.61 -8.33
CA THR A 272 -21.04 11.30 -9.71
C THR A 272 -21.59 9.93 -10.10
N ALA A 273 -22.60 9.92 -10.98
CA ALA A 273 -23.13 8.68 -11.50
C ALA A 273 -22.14 7.99 -12.44
N TYR A 274 -22.07 6.67 -12.40
CA TYR A 274 -21.26 5.90 -13.33
C TYR A 274 -21.92 4.59 -13.73
N LYS A 275 -21.40 4.00 -14.80
CA LYS A 275 -21.91 2.76 -15.38
C LYS A 275 -21.04 1.58 -14.92
N PRO A 276 -21.64 0.48 -14.48
CA PRO A 276 -20.91 -0.76 -14.21
C PRO A 276 -20.34 -1.35 -15.52
N VAL A 277 -19.42 -2.32 -15.39
CA VAL A 277 -18.96 -3.08 -16.54
C VAL A 277 -20.12 -3.83 -17.19
N SER A 278 -20.21 -3.80 -18.52
CA SER A 278 -21.32 -4.40 -19.26
C SER A 278 -20.84 -5.46 -20.27
N SER A 279 -21.79 -6.28 -20.74
CA SER A 279 -21.54 -7.26 -21.81
C SER A 279 -20.98 -6.56 -23.05
N GLY A 280 -20.00 -7.21 -23.70
CA GLY A 280 -19.24 -6.64 -24.83
C GLY A 280 -17.93 -5.93 -24.46
N MET A 281 -17.64 -5.74 -23.17
CA MET A 281 -16.32 -5.29 -22.72
C MET A 281 -15.39 -6.49 -22.43
N ASP A 282 -14.11 -6.37 -22.76
CA ASP A 282 -13.10 -7.43 -22.51
C ASP A 282 -12.99 -7.78 -21.00
N THR A 283 -13.32 -6.83 -20.13
CA THR A 283 -13.29 -7.00 -18.68
C THR A 283 -14.57 -7.59 -18.08
N TYR A 284 -15.62 -7.81 -18.91
CA TYR A 284 -16.89 -8.34 -18.44
C TYR A 284 -16.80 -9.81 -18.03
N LYS A 285 -17.16 -10.11 -16.81
CA LYS A 285 -17.16 -11.45 -16.22
C LYS A 285 -18.54 -11.86 -15.64
N GLY A 286 -19.61 -11.30 -16.20
CA GLY A 286 -20.98 -11.49 -15.72
C GLY A 286 -21.50 -10.32 -14.88
N GLU A 287 -22.76 -10.41 -14.47
CA GLU A 287 -23.46 -9.36 -13.69
C GLU A 287 -22.91 -9.18 -12.28
N GLY A 288 -22.04 -10.10 -11.85
CA GLY A 288 -21.54 -10.15 -10.49
C GLY A 288 -22.57 -10.67 -9.48
N ARG A 289 -22.18 -10.78 -8.24
CA ARG A 289 -23.05 -11.16 -7.12
C ARG A 289 -22.56 -10.58 -5.80
N VAL A 290 -23.55 -10.24 -4.96
CA VAL A 290 -23.33 -9.84 -3.57
C VAL A 290 -24.17 -10.77 -2.71
N TYR A 291 -23.59 -11.33 -1.64
CA TYR A 291 -24.34 -12.18 -0.71
C TYR A 291 -23.64 -12.24 0.65
N ARG A 292 -24.42 -12.62 1.66
CA ARG A 292 -23.92 -12.89 3.01
C ARG A 292 -23.41 -14.32 3.12
N CYS A 293 -22.33 -14.49 3.86
CA CYS A 293 -21.77 -15.81 4.14
C CYS A 293 -21.13 -15.84 5.53
N PHE A 294 -20.88 -17.04 6.03
CA PHE A 294 -20.17 -17.24 7.29
C PHE A 294 -18.66 -17.44 7.09
N SER A 295 -18.27 -17.82 5.89
CA SER A 295 -16.87 -18.04 5.50
C SER A 295 -16.67 -17.76 4.01
N PRO A 296 -15.43 -17.34 3.61
CA PRO A 296 -15.06 -17.25 2.21
C PRO A 296 -15.14 -18.60 1.49
N ASP A 297 -15.72 -18.61 0.28
CA ASP A 297 -15.62 -19.73 -0.63
C ASP A 297 -14.36 -19.58 -1.50
N LEU A 298 -13.25 -20.13 -1.03
CA LEU A 298 -11.95 -20.07 -1.70
C LEU A 298 -11.79 -21.15 -2.79
N THR A 299 -12.81 -21.91 -3.08
CA THR A 299 -12.82 -22.92 -4.17
C THR A 299 -13.12 -22.30 -5.53
N LEU A 300 -13.72 -21.11 -5.55
CA LEU A 300 -14.01 -20.37 -6.77
C LEU A 300 -12.72 -20.08 -7.56
N PRO A 301 -12.75 -20.16 -8.91
CA PRO A 301 -11.60 -19.91 -9.74
C PRO A 301 -11.24 -18.43 -9.79
N GLY A 302 -9.95 -18.07 -9.62
CA GLY A 302 -9.47 -16.69 -9.70
C GLY A 302 -8.73 -16.24 -8.45
N MET A 303 -8.53 -14.93 -8.37
CA MET A 303 -7.90 -14.29 -7.22
C MET A 303 -8.93 -13.94 -6.15
N HIS A 304 -8.61 -14.26 -4.92
CA HIS A 304 -9.40 -13.92 -3.75
C HIS A 304 -8.76 -12.79 -2.95
N MET A 305 -9.59 -11.97 -2.31
CA MET A 305 -9.13 -10.90 -1.42
C MET A 305 -9.99 -10.92 -0.15
N ILE A 306 -9.36 -11.17 1.00
CA ILE A 306 -10.01 -11.10 2.32
C ILE A 306 -9.66 -9.75 2.94
N LEU A 307 -10.69 -8.95 3.19
CA LEU A 307 -10.59 -7.59 3.68
C LEU A 307 -11.12 -7.47 5.11
N CYS A 308 -10.29 -6.90 5.96
CA CYS A 308 -10.66 -6.52 7.32
C CYS A 308 -10.69 -4.99 7.46
N ARG A 309 -11.52 -4.48 8.36
CA ARG A 309 -11.46 -3.05 8.70
C ARG A 309 -10.22 -2.75 9.53
N CYS A 310 -9.87 -3.62 10.45
CA CYS A 310 -8.82 -3.42 11.44
C CYS A 310 -7.68 -4.45 11.31
N LYS A 311 -6.45 -4.03 11.59
CA LYS A 311 -5.25 -4.88 11.50
C LYS A 311 -5.31 -6.09 12.45
N PHE A 312 -5.90 -5.94 13.65
CA PHE A 312 -6.01 -7.03 14.62
C PHE A 312 -6.94 -8.17 14.19
N GLN A 313 -7.81 -7.94 13.19
CA GLN A 313 -8.68 -8.98 12.63
C GLN A 313 -7.92 -9.92 11.68
N VAL A 314 -6.86 -9.44 11.03
CA VAL A 314 -6.10 -10.18 10.00
C VAL A 314 -5.50 -11.50 10.51
N PRO A 315 -4.89 -11.58 11.72
CA PRO A 315 -4.34 -12.86 12.24
C PRO A 315 -5.34 -14.00 12.27
N ARG A 316 -6.59 -13.72 12.63
CA ARG A 316 -7.66 -14.74 12.64
C ARG A 316 -7.87 -15.35 11.25
N TRP A 317 -7.89 -14.53 10.21
CA TRP A 317 -8.04 -15.00 8.84
C TRP A 317 -6.81 -15.76 8.35
N ILE A 318 -5.62 -15.32 8.74
CA ILE A 318 -4.37 -16.07 8.48
C ILE A 318 -4.45 -17.48 9.10
N ASP A 319 -4.94 -17.62 10.33
CA ASP A 319 -5.11 -18.92 10.98
C ASP A 319 -6.11 -19.81 10.24
N ILE A 320 -7.21 -19.24 9.74
CA ILE A 320 -8.20 -19.96 8.93
C ILE A 320 -7.56 -20.42 7.60
N LEU A 321 -6.80 -19.54 6.93
CA LEU A 321 -6.11 -19.90 5.69
C LEU A 321 -5.09 -21.00 5.92
N MET A 322 -4.28 -20.90 6.97
CA MET A 322 -3.33 -21.96 7.37
C MET A 322 -4.04 -23.29 7.64
N LYS A 323 -5.16 -23.27 8.37
CA LYS A 323 -5.95 -24.49 8.67
C LYS A 323 -6.47 -25.17 7.43
N ASN A 324 -6.72 -24.45 6.36
CA ASN A 324 -7.28 -24.95 5.09
C ASN A 324 -6.24 -25.06 3.96
N ASN A 325 -4.96 -24.96 4.26
CA ASN A 325 -3.84 -25.08 3.30
C ASN A 325 -3.84 -24.04 2.17
N TYR A 326 -4.39 -22.86 2.41
CA TYR A 326 -4.30 -21.74 1.47
C TYR A 326 -3.08 -20.89 1.77
N LEU A 327 -2.31 -20.56 0.73
CA LEU A 327 -1.27 -19.54 0.78
C LEU A 327 -1.86 -18.16 0.56
N TRP A 328 -1.30 -17.19 1.27
CA TRP A 328 -1.72 -15.80 1.19
C TRP A 328 -0.54 -14.87 0.96
N HIS A 329 -0.84 -13.67 0.49
CA HIS A 329 0.11 -12.57 0.37
C HIS A 329 -0.62 -11.21 0.47
N ASN A 330 0.16 -10.13 0.61
CA ASN A 330 -0.31 -8.78 0.34
C ASN A 330 0.72 -8.09 -0.58
N PRO A 331 0.46 -8.01 -1.88
CA PRO A 331 1.39 -7.41 -2.82
C PRO A 331 1.54 -5.89 -2.64
N TYR A 332 0.60 -5.25 -1.94
CA TYR A 332 0.58 -3.81 -1.66
C TYR A 332 1.38 -3.44 -0.40
N ARG A 333 1.73 -4.43 0.43
CA ARG A 333 2.56 -4.32 1.63
C ARG A 333 3.66 -5.39 1.62
N PRO A 334 4.55 -5.36 0.63
CA PRO A 334 5.53 -6.43 0.43
C PRO A 334 6.56 -6.54 1.56
N GLU A 335 6.76 -5.50 2.34
CA GLU A 335 7.64 -5.42 3.51
C GLU A 335 7.06 -6.11 4.75
N ASP A 336 5.75 -6.23 4.87
CA ASP A 336 5.11 -6.95 5.99
C ASP A 336 5.21 -8.46 5.77
N LEU A 337 6.22 -9.07 6.35
CA LEU A 337 6.46 -10.52 6.24
C LEU A 337 5.38 -11.34 6.96
N SER A 338 4.60 -10.74 7.85
CA SER A 338 3.46 -11.43 8.49
C SER A 338 2.33 -11.67 7.49
N TRP A 339 2.17 -10.78 6.54
CA TRP A 339 1.20 -10.89 5.44
C TRP A 339 1.81 -11.51 4.18
N ASN A 340 3.13 -11.75 4.15
CA ASN A 340 3.85 -12.28 3.00
C ASN A 340 4.79 -13.43 3.38
N PRO A 341 4.29 -14.59 3.84
CA PRO A 341 5.13 -15.70 4.27
C PRO A 341 6.07 -16.19 3.17
N THR A 342 5.65 -16.13 1.91
CA THR A 342 6.44 -16.55 0.74
C THR A 342 7.64 -15.64 0.43
N ARG A 343 7.69 -14.45 1.03
CA ARG A 343 8.82 -13.48 0.92
C ARG A 343 9.86 -13.64 2.02
N THR A 344 9.58 -14.44 3.04
CA THR A 344 10.54 -14.69 4.13
C THR A 344 11.80 -15.38 3.61
N ILE A 345 12.94 -15.07 4.24
CA ILE A 345 14.22 -15.71 3.86
C ILE A 345 14.11 -17.24 3.98
N SER A 346 13.43 -17.77 5.01
CA SER A 346 13.29 -19.22 5.20
C SER A 346 12.41 -19.88 4.12
N TRP A 347 11.37 -19.21 3.63
CA TRP A 347 10.58 -19.70 2.48
C TRP A 347 11.41 -19.73 1.20
N ILE A 348 12.09 -18.62 0.91
CA ILE A 348 12.97 -18.52 -0.27
C ILE A 348 14.08 -19.57 -0.21
N ALA A 349 14.67 -19.79 0.97
CA ALA A 349 15.69 -20.82 1.18
C ALA A 349 15.15 -22.22 0.92
N ALA A 350 13.98 -22.55 1.47
CA ALA A 350 13.31 -23.83 1.29
C ALA A 350 12.97 -24.12 -0.18
N ARG A 351 12.39 -23.14 -0.88
CA ARG A 351 12.10 -23.22 -2.33
C ARG A 351 13.38 -23.38 -3.15
N THR A 352 14.44 -22.64 -2.81
CA THR A 352 15.72 -22.71 -3.52
C THR A 352 16.41 -24.06 -3.34
N TYR A 353 16.30 -24.66 -2.16
CA TYR A 353 16.81 -26.01 -1.91
C TYR A 353 16.17 -27.03 -2.87
N TYR A 354 14.84 -27.09 -2.94
CA TYR A 354 14.17 -28.02 -3.87
C TYR A 354 14.44 -27.70 -5.34
N ASP A 355 14.48 -26.42 -5.75
CA ASP A 355 14.85 -26.04 -7.11
C ASP A 355 16.22 -26.62 -7.50
N LEU A 356 17.24 -26.50 -6.64
CA LEU A 356 18.58 -27.06 -6.86
C LEU A 356 18.57 -28.59 -6.87
N MET A 357 17.91 -29.21 -5.90
CA MET A 357 17.86 -30.67 -5.81
C MET A 357 17.09 -31.31 -6.99
N ARG A 358 16.26 -30.56 -7.69
CA ARG A 358 15.60 -30.96 -8.95
C ARG A 358 16.39 -30.54 -10.20
N GLY A 359 17.66 -30.15 -10.04
CA GLY A 359 18.55 -29.81 -11.14
C GLY A 359 18.29 -28.45 -11.80
N LYS A 360 17.49 -27.56 -11.17
CA LYS A 360 17.29 -26.21 -11.70
C LYS A 360 18.46 -25.31 -11.37
N ILE A 361 18.78 -24.42 -12.30
CA ILE A 361 19.76 -23.35 -12.10
C ILE A 361 19.13 -22.24 -11.25
N VAL A 362 19.80 -21.81 -10.20
CA VAL A 362 19.37 -20.70 -9.34
C VAL A 362 20.35 -19.54 -9.38
N LYS A 363 19.87 -18.32 -9.20
CA LYS A 363 20.70 -17.12 -9.14
C LYS A 363 21.37 -16.98 -7.77
N GLY A 364 22.60 -16.47 -7.75
CA GLY A 364 23.41 -16.25 -6.54
C GLY A 364 22.67 -15.51 -5.44
N LYS A 365 21.84 -14.52 -5.78
CA LYS A 365 20.98 -13.81 -4.80
C LYS A 365 20.05 -14.74 -4.01
N ARG A 366 19.42 -15.73 -4.67
CA ARG A 366 18.55 -16.71 -4.01
C ARG A 366 19.38 -17.75 -3.27
N PHE A 367 20.48 -18.15 -3.86
CA PHE A 367 21.41 -19.12 -3.30
C PHE A 367 22.00 -18.63 -1.95
N LYS A 368 22.47 -17.38 -1.87
CA LYS A 368 22.94 -16.76 -0.63
C LYS A 368 21.90 -16.85 0.50
N LYS A 369 20.64 -16.56 0.21
CA LYS A 369 19.54 -16.68 1.19
C LYS A 369 19.35 -18.12 1.67
N MET A 370 19.51 -19.11 0.78
CA MET A 370 19.45 -20.51 1.15
C MET A 370 20.60 -20.87 2.10
N VAL A 371 21.84 -20.52 1.71
CA VAL A 371 23.04 -20.83 2.50
C VAL A 371 23.00 -20.19 3.89
N GLU A 372 22.44 -18.98 4.01
CA GLU A 372 22.22 -18.34 5.32
C GLU A 372 21.39 -19.23 6.27
N LYS A 373 20.40 -19.95 5.74
CA LYS A 373 19.44 -20.75 6.49
C LYS A 373 19.78 -22.24 6.55
N ILE A 374 20.82 -22.72 5.88
CA ILE A 374 21.25 -24.13 5.97
C ILE A 374 21.67 -24.46 7.40
N GLN A 375 21.18 -25.63 7.88
CA GLN A 375 21.57 -26.18 9.17
C GLN A 375 23.03 -26.63 9.19
N GLY A 376 23.62 -26.68 10.39
CA GLY A 376 25.00 -27.19 10.54
C GLY A 376 25.12 -28.67 10.11
N GLY A 377 26.29 -29.05 9.60
CA GLY A 377 26.55 -30.42 9.16
C GLY A 377 26.54 -30.62 7.64
N PHE A 378 25.87 -29.75 6.88
CA PHE A 378 25.82 -29.83 5.41
C PHE A 378 26.89 -29.01 4.70
N LEU A 379 27.63 -28.16 5.41
CA LEU A 379 28.61 -27.24 4.85
C LEU A 379 29.99 -27.43 5.48
N VAL A 380 31.02 -27.39 4.67
CA VAL A 380 32.42 -27.31 5.12
C VAL A 380 32.63 -25.95 5.82
N ARG A 381 33.53 -25.94 6.82
CA ARG A 381 33.86 -24.72 7.56
C ARG A 381 34.33 -23.60 6.62
N GLY A 382 33.79 -22.39 6.78
CA GLY A 382 34.11 -21.21 5.96
C GLY A 382 33.25 -21.04 4.70
N THR A 383 32.46 -22.01 4.28
CA THR A 383 31.59 -21.92 3.09
C THR A 383 30.63 -20.73 3.12
N LYS A 384 29.98 -20.46 4.27
CA LYS A 384 29.05 -19.31 4.38
C LYS A 384 29.75 -17.96 4.11
N THR A 385 30.98 -17.79 4.55
CA THR A 385 31.76 -16.57 4.34
C THR A 385 32.09 -16.40 2.87
N ARG A 386 32.59 -17.45 2.20
CA ARG A 386 32.92 -17.39 0.74
C ARG A 386 31.69 -17.08 -0.12
N ILE A 387 30.55 -17.71 0.18
CA ILE A 387 29.33 -17.50 -0.60
C ILE A 387 28.75 -16.11 -0.39
N LYS A 388 29.01 -15.45 0.73
CA LYS A 388 28.55 -14.07 0.99
C LYS A 388 29.06 -13.09 -0.07
N ASP A 389 30.28 -13.29 -0.56
CA ASP A 389 30.96 -12.41 -1.53
C ASP A 389 30.65 -12.78 -2.99
N MET A 390 29.94 -13.87 -3.24
CA MET A 390 29.48 -14.30 -4.57
C MET A 390 28.64 -13.23 -5.27
N GLU A 391 28.67 -13.17 -6.61
CA GLU A 391 27.81 -12.25 -7.36
C GLU A 391 26.32 -12.65 -7.30
N ASN A 392 25.44 -11.65 -7.31
CA ASN A 392 23.99 -11.88 -7.19
C ASN A 392 23.39 -12.56 -8.44
N ASP A 393 24.00 -12.35 -9.61
CA ASP A 393 23.52 -12.84 -10.90
C ASP A 393 24.21 -14.14 -11.34
N GLU A 394 25.17 -14.64 -10.55
CA GLU A 394 25.87 -15.90 -10.80
C GLU A 394 24.87 -17.06 -10.88
N ASN A 395 25.08 -17.96 -11.83
CA ASN A 395 24.26 -19.15 -12.02
C ASN A 395 24.85 -20.32 -11.22
N ILE A 396 24.04 -20.90 -10.35
CA ILE A 396 24.41 -22.05 -9.52
C ILE A 396 23.52 -23.23 -9.88
N ASP A 397 24.13 -24.36 -10.11
CA ASP A 397 23.49 -25.66 -10.32
C ASP A 397 23.95 -26.70 -9.29
N LEU A 398 23.36 -27.87 -9.34
CA LEU A 398 23.67 -28.97 -8.43
C LEU A 398 25.15 -29.41 -8.53
N PHE A 399 25.75 -29.38 -9.73
CA PHE A 399 27.13 -29.83 -9.98
C PHE A 399 28.18 -28.90 -9.34
N ASN A 400 27.85 -27.65 -9.16
CA ASN A 400 28.75 -26.68 -8.54
C ASN A 400 28.85 -26.83 -7.00
N LEU A 401 27.89 -27.51 -6.36
CA LEU A 401 27.73 -27.50 -4.90
C LEU A 401 28.94 -28.09 -4.16
N ALA A 402 29.52 -29.18 -4.65
CA ALA A 402 30.70 -29.78 -4.04
C ALA A 402 31.88 -28.78 -4.01
N ASN A 403 32.13 -28.09 -5.12
CA ASN A 403 33.19 -27.07 -5.24
C ASN A 403 32.91 -25.84 -4.36
N LEU A 404 31.65 -25.54 -4.10
CA LEU A 404 31.22 -24.47 -3.21
C LEU A 404 31.31 -24.84 -1.72
N GLY A 405 31.59 -26.12 -1.41
CA GLY A 405 31.80 -26.60 -0.03
C GLY A 405 30.55 -27.21 0.62
N PHE A 406 29.67 -27.80 -0.19
CA PHE A 406 28.59 -28.67 0.29
C PHE A 406 29.11 -30.11 0.38
N ASN A 407 28.70 -30.84 1.41
CA ASN A 407 29.08 -32.23 1.55
C ASN A 407 28.11 -33.18 0.80
N ASN A 408 28.49 -34.44 0.71
CA ASN A 408 27.71 -35.47 0.03
C ASN A 408 26.34 -35.70 0.68
N ASP A 409 26.23 -35.55 2.00
CA ASP A 409 24.96 -35.66 2.72
C ASP A 409 23.91 -34.66 2.26
N PHE A 410 24.35 -33.51 1.73
CA PHE A 410 23.45 -32.55 1.11
C PHE A 410 23.13 -32.90 -0.34
N ILE A 411 24.12 -33.38 -1.11
CA ILE A 411 24.05 -33.49 -2.57
C ILE A 411 23.36 -34.78 -3.01
N ASP A 412 23.60 -35.90 -2.31
CA ASP A 412 23.27 -37.25 -2.79
C ASP A 412 21.78 -37.62 -2.63
N ALA A 413 21.03 -36.89 -1.80
CA ALA A 413 19.63 -37.23 -1.56
C ALA A 413 18.76 -35.99 -1.26
N ILE A 414 17.53 -35.99 -1.81
CA ILE A 414 16.51 -35.02 -1.43
C ILE A 414 15.99 -35.38 -0.03
N ARG A 415 16.08 -34.44 0.90
CA ARG A 415 15.64 -34.60 2.29
C ARG A 415 14.44 -33.73 2.60
N PRO A 416 13.68 -34.02 3.66
CA PRO A 416 12.68 -33.09 4.18
C PRO A 416 13.32 -31.72 4.44
N VAL A 417 12.71 -30.66 3.94
CA VAL A 417 13.29 -29.32 4.02
C VAL A 417 13.54 -28.84 5.45
N SER A 418 12.78 -29.34 6.41
CA SER A 418 12.96 -29.06 7.84
C SER A 418 14.25 -29.63 8.43
N GLU A 419 14.84 -30.63 7.82
CA GLU A 419 16.14 -31.19 8.22
C GLU A 419 17.31 -30.39 7.68
N VAL A 420 17.11 -29.68 6.55
CA VAL A 420 18.18 -28.99 5.82
C VAL A 420 18.15 -27.48 6.07
N ILE A 421 16.98 -26.87 6.13
CA ILE A 421 16.77 -25.44 6.23
C ILE A 421 16.19 -25.05 7.59
N LYS A 422 16.76 -24.05 8.25
CA LYS A 422 16.19 -23.42 9.44
C LYS A 422 14.93 -22.65 9.08
N LEU A 423 13.78 -23.25 9.33
CA LEU A 423 12.48 -22.68 9.05
C LEU A 423 12.03 -21.76 10.19
N THR A 424 11.32 -20.68 9.87
CA THR A 424 10.60 -19.88 10.86
C THR A 424 9.36 -20.65 11.32
N GLN A 425 8.88 -20.36 12.54
CA GLN A 425 7.69 -21.02 13.10
C GLN A 425 6.50 -21.00 12.14
N ARG A 426 6.28 -19.89 11.43
CA ARG A 426 5.18 -19.76 10.46
C ARG A 426 5.35 -20.68 9.27
N VAL A 427 6.53 -20.71 8.65
CA VAL A 427 6.82 -21.62 7.52
C VAL A 427 6.69 -23.06 7.96
N THR A 428 7.21 -23.41 9.14
CA THR A 428 7.02 -24.72 9.74
C THR A 428 5.53 -25.07 9.91
N SER A 429 4.71 -24.13 10.40
CA SER A 429 3.27 -24.35 10.58
C SER A 429 2.53 -24.57 9.26
N ILE A 430 2.92 -23.88 8.19
CA ILE A 430 2.36 -24.08 6.84
C ILE A 430 2.74 -25.48 6.33
N LEU A 431 4.00 -25.90 6.48
CA LEU A 431 4.50 -27.18 5.99
C LEU A 431 4.15 -28.39 6.86
N ARG A 432 3.73 -28.21 8.14
CA ARG A 432 3.36 -29.32 9.04
C ARG A 432 2.24 -30.23 8.49
N LYS A 433 1.47 -29.77 7.54
CA LYS A 433 0.37 -30.51 6.95
C LYS A 433 0.76 -31.29 5.70
N THR A 434 2.00 -31.18 5.29
CA THR A 434 2.55 -31.98 4.21
C THR A 434 3.14 -33.25 4.80
N SER A 435 2.73 -34.40 4.28
CA SER A 435 3.12 -35.73 4.76
C SER A 435 4.34 -36.26 4.01
N THR A 436 4.58 -35.76 2.82
CA THR A 436 5.67 -36.19 1.93
C THR A 436 6.53 -35.00 1.46
N ILE A 437 7.72 -35.32 0.94
CA ILE A 437 8.62 -34.34 0.34
C ILE A 437 7.95 -33.66 -0.87
N GLU A 438 7.24 -34.44 -1.68
CA GLU A 438 6.55 -33.97 -2.88
C GLU A 438 5.43 -32.97 -2.55
N GLU A 439 4.68 -33.23 -1.47
CA GLU A 439 3.65 -32.31 -1.00
C GLU A 439 4.25 -31.01 -0.48
N ALA A 440 5.36 -31.09 0.29
CA ALA A 440 6.07 -29.91 0.77
C ALA A 440 6.66 -29.08 -0.39
N GLU A 441 7.25 -29.73 -1.38
CA GLU A 441 7.75 -29.10 -2.58
C GLU A 441 6.63 -28.40 -3.35
N LYS A 442 5.51 -29.10 -3.60
CA LYS A 442 4.32 -28.55 -4.25
C LYS A 442 3.80 -27.30 -3.54
N MET A 443 3.72 -27.34 -2.21
CA MET A 443 3.29 -26.20 -1.40
C MET A 443 4.25 -25.01 -1.57
N LEU A 444 5.56 -25.23 -1.51
CA LEU A 444 6.58 -24.20 -1.66
C LEU A 444 6.63 -23.57 -3.05
N MET A 445 6.25 -24.33 -4.08
CA MET A 445 6.19 -23.85 -5.47
C MET A 445 4.86 -23.17 -5.83
N GLN A 446 3.85 -23.29 -4.98
CA GLN A 446 2.55 -22.70 -5.22
C GLN A 446 2.61 -21.17 -5.09
N GLU A 447 1.98 -20.48 -6.04
CA GLU A 447 1.78 -19.01 -5.94
C GLU A 447 0.52 -18.72 -5.12
N PRO A 448 0.58 -17.73 -4.20
CA PRO A 448 -0.58 -17.35 -3.41
C PRO A 448 -1.73 -16.82 -4.27
N LYS A 449 -2.93 -17.35 -4.06
CA LYS A 449 -4.17 -16.88 -4.71
C LYS A 449 -5.07 -16.06 -3.79
N VAL A 450 -4.67 -15.86 -2.54
CA VAL A 450 -5.43 -15.11 -1.56
C VAL A 450 -4.63 -13.88 -1.13
N ILE A 451 -5.19 -12.70 -1.42
CA ILE A 451 -4.70 -11.43 -0.88
C ILE A 451 -5.38 -11.23 0.47
N ILE A 452 -4.61 -10.85 1.48
CA ILE A 452 -5.16 -10.57 2.81
C ILE A 452 -4.66 -9.22 3.32
N GLY A 453 -5.52 -8.49 4.01
CA GLY A 453 -5.11 -7.23 4.64
C GLY A 453 -6.27 -6.38 5.12
N THR A 454 -5.95 -5.17 5.57
CA THR A 454 -6.96 -4.15 5.83
C THR A 454 -7.41 -3.50 4.53
N ILE A 455 -8.60 -2.92 4.53
CA ILE A 455 -9.15 -2.18 3.38
C ILE A 455 -8.16 -1.09 2.92
N HIS A 456 -7.55 -0.38 3.87
CA HIS A 456 -6.56 0.65 3.59
C HIS A 456 -5.29 0.10 2.92
N SER A 457 -4.84 -1.09 3.35
CA SER A 457 -3.60 -1.69 2.83
C SER A 457 -3.70 -2.16 1.38
N VAL A 458 -4.91 -2.34 0.86
CA VAL A 458 -5.16 -2.83 -0.50
C VAL A 458 -5.80 -1.79 -1.41
N LYS A 459 -5.82 -0.51 -1.00
CA LYS A 459 -6.33 0.57 -1.86
C LYS A 459 -5.57 0.56 -3.20
N GLY A 460 -6.31 0.73 -4.30
CA GLY A 460 -5.77 0.55 -5.66
C GLY A 460 -5.78 -0.89 -6.19
N GLY A 461 -5.96 -1.88 -5.30
CA GLY A 461 -6.04 -3.30 -5.66
C GLY A 461 -7.41 -3.73 -6.19
N GLU A 462 -7.46 -4.98 -6.68
CA GLU A 462 -8.69 -5.63 -7.16
C GLU A 462 -8.53 -7.15 -7.14
N ALA A 463 -9.63 -7.88 -7.03
CA ALA A 463 -9.66 -9.34 -7.11
C ALA A 463 -10.96 -9.82 -7.77
N ASP A 464 -10.98 -11.08 -8.24
CA ASP A 464 -12.19 -11.67 -8.78
C ASP A 464 -13.25 -11.81 -7.68
N HIS A 465 -12.85 -12.25 -6.49
CA HIS A 465 -13.71 -12.48 -5.35
C HIS A 465 -13.18 -11.70 -4.12
N VAL A 466 -14.01 -10.84 -3.56
CA VAL A 466 -13.71 -10.07 -2.35
C VAL A 466 -14.58 -10.59 -1.21
N TRP A 467 -13.97 -10.86 -0.07
CA TRP A 467 -14.58 -11.34 1.16
C TRP A 467 -14.36 -10.29 2.24
N LEU A 468 -15.42 -9.52 2.50
CA LEU A 468 -15.36 -8.43 3.46
C LEU A 468 -15.81 -8.91 4.83
N ASP A 469 -14.89 -8.88 5.80
CA ASP A 469 -15.25 -9.04 7.23
C ASP A 469 -16.10 -7.85 7.65
N THR A 470 -17.36 -8.09 8.03
CA THR A 470 -18.33 -7.04 8.32
C THR A 470 -18.22 -6.46 9.72
N SER A 471 -17.33 -7.00 10.56
CA SER A 471 -17.16 -6.55 11.95
C SER A 471 -16.34 -5.28 12.05
N LEU A 472 -16.69 -4.43 13.01
CA LEU A 472 -15.95 -3.21 13.36
C LEU A 472 -15.36 -3.33 14.77
N SER A 473 -14.32 -2.55 15.05
CA SER A 473 -13.85 -2.41 16.43
C SER A 473 -14.87 -1.62 17.27
N PRO A 474 -14.93 -1.86 18.60
CA PRO A 474 -15.81 -1.09 19.49
C PRO A 474 -15.54 0.42 19.45
N LEU A 475 -14.27 0.81 19.16
CA LEU A 475 -13.88 2.21 19.02
C LEU A 475 -14.54 2.83 17.78
N ILE A 476 -14.34 2.24 16.61
CA ILE A 476 -14.94 2.72 15.36
C ILE A 476 -16.47 2.74 15.48
N TYR A 477 -17.05 1.68 16.04
CA TYR A 477 -18.50 1.64 16.26
C TYR A 477 -19.02 2.79 17.10
N ARG A 478 -18.28 3.22 18.13
CA ARG A 478 -18.60 4.38 18.96
C ARG A 478 -18.44 5.68 18.18
N GLU A 479 -17.38 5.83 17.42
CA GLU A 479 -17.10 7.03 16.63
C GLU A 479 -18.18 7.30 15.58
N ILE A 480 -18.58 6.30 14.82
CA ILE A 480 -19.62 6.44 13.79
C ILE A 480 -21.01 6.75 14.37
N ARG A 481 -21.27 6.40 15.64
CA ARG A 481 -22.51 6.77 16.33
C ARG A 481 -22.51 8.19 16.87
N ASN A 482 -21.34 8.74 17.13
CA ASN A 482 -21.18 10.05 17.75
C ASN A 482 -20.84 11.16 16.75
N SER A 483 -20.43 10.81 15.53
CA SER A 483 -20.02 11.76 14.50
C SER A 483 -20.54 11.37 13.12
N ASN A 484 -21.29 12.26 12.50
CA ASN A 484 -21.73 12.09 11.11
C ASN A 484 -20.53 12.03 10.14
N GLU A 485 -19.46 12.77 10.42
CA GLU A 485 -18.25 12.72 9.59
C GLU A 485 -17.59 11.35 9.65
N ALA A 486 -17.41 10.79 10.86
CA ALA A 486 -16.87 9.45 11.04
C ALA A 486 -17.76 8.40 10.33
N PHE A 487 -19.08 8.55 10.39
CA PHE A 487 -20.01 7.69 9.67
C PHE A 487 -19.83 7.79 8.16
N TYR A 488 -19.70 9.01 7.60
CA TYR A 488 -19.50 9.21 6.16
C TYR A 488 -18.13 8.68 5.69
N ASP A 489 -17.10 8.83 6.52
CA ASP A 489 -15.78 8.27 6.23
C ASP A 489 -15.83 6.74 6.22
N GLU A 490 -16.55 6.12 7.15
CA GLU A 490 -16.72 4.66 7.18
C GLU A 490 -17.54 4.15 5.97
N CYS A 491 -18.51 4.93 5.48
CA CYS A 491 -19.18 4.64 4.21
C CYS A 491 -18.19 4.62 3.04
N ARG A 492 -17.25 5.56 2.98
CA ARG A 492 -16.19 5.56 1.95
C ARG A 492 -15.27 4.34 2.07
N VAL A 493 -14.89 3.98 3.28
CA VAL A 493 -14.07 2.78 3.52
C VAL A 493 -14.79 1.51 3.03
N ALA A 494 -16.07 1.35 3.38
CA ALA A 494 -16.89 0.23 2.94
C ALA A 494 -17.11 0.23 1.41
N TYR A 495 -17.33 1.41 0.81
CA TYR A 495 -17.43 1.59 -0.64
C TYR A 495 -16.15 1.16 -1.37
N VAL A 496 -14.99 1.59 -0.84
CA VAL A 496 -13.69 1.17 -1.40
C VAL A 496 -13.56 -0.34 -1.32
N ALA A 497 -13.90 -0.97 -0.18
CA ALA A 497 -13.84 -2.41 -0.03
C ALA A 497 -14.73 -3.15 -1.04
N ALA A 498 -16.00 -2.76 -1.15
CA ALA A 498 -16.95 -3.37 -2.06
C ALA A 498 -16.48 -3.30 -3.52
N THR A 499 -16.01 -2.14 -3.94
CA THR A 499 -15.61 -1.87 -5.32
C THR A 499 -14.26 -2.49 -5.73
N ARG A 500 -13.62 -3.30 -4.85
CA ARG A 500 -12.46 -4.14 -5.22
C ARG A 500 -12.87 -5.40 -5.99
N ALA A 501 -14.15 -5.81 -5.92
CA ALA A 501 -14.64 -7.04 -6.51
C ALA A 501 -14.93 -6.91 -8.02
N LYS A 502 -14.44 -7.89 -8.80
CA LYS A 502 -14.69 -8.03 -10.24
C LYS A 502 -15.85 -8.99 -10.55
N GLN A 503 -16.19 -9.89 -9.63
CA GLN A 503 -17.22 -10.90 -9.83
C GLN A 503 -18.08 -11.10 -8.57
N THR A 504 -17.44 -11.29 -7.41
CA THR A 504 -18.15 -11.64 -6.19
C THR A 504 -17.76 -10.73 -5.04
N LEU A 505 -18.74 -10.18 -4.35
CA LEU A 505 -18.61 -9.57 -3.03
C LEU A 505 -19.32 -10.45 -2.00
N GLY A 506 -18.56 -11.18 -1.19
CA GLY A 506 -19.06 -11.93 -0.04
C GLY A 506 -18.94 -11.10 1.22
N LEU A 507 -20.07 -10.90 1.91
CA LEU A 507 -20.12 -10.18 3.19
C LEU A 507 -20.04 -11.22 4.31
N VAL A 508 -18.86 -11.32 4.93
CA VAL A 508 -18.59 -12.37 5.92
C VAL A 508 -18.95 -11.87 7.31
N SER A 509 -20.11 -12.33 7.80
CA SER A 509 -20.58 -11.99 9.14
C SER A 509 -19.99 -12.95 10.16
N THR A 510 -19.21 -12.43 11.09
CA THR A 510 -18.58 -13.22 12.15
C THR A 510 -19.23 -13.06 13.52
N ARG A 511 -19.70 -11.85 13.85
CA ARG A 511 -20.43 -11.52 15.10
C ARG A 511 -21.32 -10.30 14.94
N ASP A 512 -20.74 -9.17 14.52
CA ASP A 512 -21.43 -7.89 14.43
C ASP A 512 -21.49 -7.44 12.98
N TRP A 513 -22.59 -6.77 12.62
CA TRP A 513 -22.80 -6.20 11.31
C TRP A 513 -22.48 -4.71 11.33
N SER A 514 -21.65 -4.24 10.42
CA SER A 514 -21.34 -2.81 10.31
C SER A 514 -22.58 -2.00 9.95
N PRO A 515 -22.90 -0.91 10.67
CA PRO A 515 -24.05 -0.05 10.39
C PRO A 515 -24.03 0.65 9.04
N VAL A 516 -22.87 0.76 8.41
CA VAL A 516 -22.72 1.37 7.07
C VAL A 516 -22.99 0.38 5.93
N LEU A 517 -23.15 -0.92 6.24
CA LEU A 517 -23.46 -1.94 5.24
C LEU A 517 -24.98 -2.16 5.17
N PRO A 518 -25.61 -1.97 4.01
CA PRO A 518 -27.03 -2.25 3.81
C PRO A 518 -27.37 -3.69 4.21
N GLN A 519 -28.51 -3.86 4.85
CA GLN A 519 -28.98 -5.18 5.26
C GLN A 519 -29.74 -5.92 4.14
N GLU A 520 -30.31 -5.19 3.20
CA GLU A 520 -30.94 -5.73 1.98
C GLU A 520 -29.87 -5.85 0.88
N ILE A 521 -29.80 -7.02 0.25
CA ILE A 521 -28.81 -7.34 -0.78
C ILE A 521 -29.54 -7.63 -2.09
#